data_eb2d20d65452b79ba6b4574e1fa6500a
#
_entry.id   eb2d20d65452b79ba6b4574e1fa6500a
#
_cell.length_a   1.000
_cell.length_b   1.000
_cell.length_c   1.000
_cell.angle_alpha   90.00
_cell.angle_beta   90.00
_cell.angle_gamma   90.00
#
_symmetry.space_group_name_H-M   'P 1'
#
loop_
_entity.id
_entity.type
_entity.pdbx_description
1 polymer ?
#
loop_
_entity_poly.entity_id
_entity_poly.type
_entity_poly.pdbx_seq_one_letter_code
_entity_poly.pdbx_strand_id
1 'polypeptide(L)'
;MEPLSATFEKLDDDKRQHLKALFLKGFIDGKPVTKMLVDGGAAVNIMPYVMLRKLGKNQDDLTKTDMMLKDFEGIVSPALGALCVDLTIGSKTLPTTFFIINGKGSYSLLLGRDWIHANCCIPSTMHQCLIQWVDDTVEIVSADSSFSVASAEAHIVSYDRMNCLSG
;
A
#
# COMPACT_ATOMS: atom_id res chain seq x y z
N MET A 1 -15.76 -22.19 -19.77
CA MET A 1 -14.84 -21.16 -19.24
C MET A 1 -13.62 -21.87 -18.68
N GLU A 2 -12.47 -21.65 -19.26
CA GLU A 2 -11.25 -22.26 -18.74
C GLU A 2 -10.89 -21.60 -17.40
N PRO A 3 -10.52 -22.40 -16.38
CA PRO A 3 -10.09 -21.85 -15.11
C PRO A 3 -8.79 -21.05 -15.30
N LEU A 4 -8.75 -19.83 -14.80
CA LEU A 4 -7.53 -19.05 -14.74
C LEU A 4 -6.61 -19.70 -13.70
N SER A 5 -5.43 -20.12 -14.14
CA SER A 5 -4.42 -20.66 -13.24
C SER A 5 -3.37 -19.59 -12.94
N ALA A 6 -3.16 -19.29 -11.67
CA ALA A 6 -2.02 -18.52 -11.21
C ALA A 6 -0.94 -19.49 -10.74
N THR A 7 0.26 -19.38 -11.31
CA THR A 7 1.40 -20.19 -10.90
C THR A 7 2.30 -19.37 -9.99
N PHE A 8 2.52 -19.88 -8.78
CA PHE A 8 3.45 -19.28 -7.83
C PHE A 8 4.75 -20.07 -7.82
N GLU A 9 5.86 -19.38 -8.03
CA GLU A 9 7.18 -19.99 -7.92
C GLU A 9 7.58 -20.13 -6.46
N LYS A 10 8.12 -21.29 -6.10
CA LYS A 10 8.74 -21.47 -4.79
C LYS A 10 10.08 -20.73 -4.80
N LEU A 11 10.20 -19.76 -3.92
CA LEU A 11 11.44 -19.00 -3.75
C LEU A 11 12.44 -19.81 -2.92
N ASP A 12 13.73 -19.71 -3.29
CA ASP A 12 14.80 -20.31 -2.51
C ASP A 12 14.90 -19.67 -1.12
N ASP A 13 15.14 -20.48 -0.11
CA ASP A 13 15.22 -20.06 1.30
C ASP A 13 16.28 -18.98 1.57
N ASP A 14 17.28 -18.88 0.72
CA ASP A 14 18.33 -17.87 0.85
C ASP A 14 17.89 -16.44 0.51
N LYS A 15 16.76 -16.29 -0.18
CA LYS A 15 16.19 -14.99 -0.50
C LYS A 15 15.06 -14.67 0.46
N ARG A 16 15.38 -14.13 1.63
CA ARG A 16 14.39 -13.75 2.65
C ARG A 16 13.50 -12.58 2.21
N GLN A 17 12.93 -12.67 1.02
CA GLN A 17 12.05 -11.64 0.45
C GLN A 17 10.75 -11.51 1.23
N HIS A 18 10.32 -12.57 1.93
CA HIS A 18 9.12 -12.55 2.78
C HIS A 18 9.19 -11.55 3.95
N LEU A 19 10.39 -11.09 4.30
CA LEU A 19 10.59 -10.06 5.32
C LEU A 19 10.45 -8.65 4.78
N LYS A 20 10.35 -8.48 3.47
CA LYS A 20 10.21 -7.18 2.85
C LYS A 20 8.76 -6.75 2.76
N ALA A 21 8.49 -5.50 3.10
CA ALA A 21 7.21 -4.89 2.80
C ALA A 21 7.00 -4.79 1.28
N LEU A 22 5.75 -4.78 0.84
CA LEU A 22 5.42 -4.63 -0.57
C LEU A 22 5.19 -3.16 -0.88
N PHE A 23 6.11 -2.56 -1.64
CA PHE A 23 5.98 -1.22 -2.15
C PHE A 23 5.72 -1.25 -3.65
N LEU A 24 4.77 -0.45 -4.10
CA LEU A 24 4.41 -0.31 -5.51
C LEU A 24 4.71 1.11 -6.00
N LYS A 25 4.78 1.26 -7.30
CA LYS A 25 4.78 2.54 -7.99
C LYS A 25 3.61 2.59 -8.97
N GLY A 26 3.13 3.77 -9.25
CA GLY A 26 2.02 4.00 -10.15
C GLY A 26 1.79 5.47 -10.38
N PHE A 27 0.53 5.85 -10.59
CA PHE A 27 0.17 7.23 -10.93
C PHE A 27 -1.05 7.67 -10.13
N ILE A 28 -1.05 8.92 -9.70
CA ILE A 28 -2.24 9.60 -9.16
C ILE A 28 -2.59 10.72 -10.10
N ASP A 29 -3.81 10.68 -10.66
CA ASP A 29 -4.30 11.65 -11.64
C ASP A 29 -3.26 11.90 -12.74
N GLY A 30 -2.59 10.83 -13.21
CA GLY A 30 -1.56 10.86 -14.23
C GLY A 30 -0.16 11.29 -13.76
N LYS A 31 0.02 11.65 -12.49
CA LYS A 31 1.33 12.02 -11.91
C LYS A 31 2.01 10.80 -11.29
N PRO A 32 3.29 10.52 -11.62
CA PRO A 32 3.99 9.36 -11.08
C PRO A 32 4.20 9.47 -9.57
N VAL A 33 3.94 8.38 -8.88
CA VAL A 33 4.15 8.23 -7.43
C VAL A 33 4.86 6.91 -7.15
N THR A 34 5.84 6.95 -6.26
CA THR A 34 6.58 5.78 -5.78
C THR A 34 6.31 5.54 -4.30
N LYS A 35 6.87 4.48 -3.74
CA LYS A 35 6.76 4.14 -2.31
C LYS A 35 5.31 4.01 -1.82
N MET A 36 4.47 3.36 -2.57
CA MET A 36 3.12 3.02 -2.14
C MET A 36 3.16 1.72 -1.36
N LEU A 37 2.97 1.79 -0.05
CA LEU A 37 2.97 0.62 0.82
C LEU A 37 1.62 -0.10 0.75
N VAL A 38 1.63 -1.38 0.42
CA VAL A 38 0.44 -2.22 0.49
C VAL A 38 0.39 -2.89 1.85
N ASP A 39 -0.66 -2.60 2.62
CA ASP A 39 -0.80 -3.08 4.00
C ASP A 39 -2.21 -3.63 4.25
N GLY A 40 -2.33 -4.96 4.24
CA GLY A 40 -3.58 -5.65 4.54
C GLY A 40 -4.01 -5.55 6.01
N GLY A 41 -3.15 -5.05 6.89
CA GLY A 41 -3.48 -4.77 8.29
C GLY A 41 -4.23 -3.45 8.50
N ALA A 42 -4.16 -2.53 7.54
CA ALA A 42 -4.87 -1.26 7.59
C ALA A 42 -6.25 -1.37 6.94
N ALA A 43 -7.25 -0.78 7.59
CA ALA A 43 -8.62 -0.80 7.05
C ALA A 43 -8.81 0.18 5.90
N VAL A 44 -8.17 1.34 5.96
CA VAL A 44 -8.36 2.45 5.03
C VAL A 44 -7.06 2.82 4.33
N ASN A 45 -7.17 3.64 3.29
CA ASN A 45 -6.01 4.16 2.57
C ASN A 45 -5.58 5.48 3.18
N ILE A 46 -4.30 5.69 3.33
CA ILE A 46 -3.72 6.83 4.05
C ILE A 46 -2.74 7.57 3.16
N MET A 47 -2.80 8.90 3.20
CA MET A 47 -1.86 9.78 2.53
C MET A 47 -1.30 10.78 3.53
N PRO A 48 0.02 10.80 3.76
CA PRO A 48 0.66 11.87 4.52
C PRO A 48 0.45 13.24 3.87
N TYR A 49 0.29 14.28 4.69
CA TYR A 49 0.08 15.66 4.20
C TYR A 49 1.18 16.13 3.26
N VAL A 50 2.43 15.69 3.48
CA VAL A 50 3.56 16.00 2.59
C VAL A 50 3.29 15.52 1.16
N MET A 51 2.69 14.36 1.01
CA MET A 51 2.33 13.82 -0.31
C MET A 51 1.20 14.62 -0.95
N LEU A 52 0.20 15.03 -0.18
CA LEU A 52 -0.86 15.92 -0.65
C LEU A 52 -0.27 17.20 -1.27
N ARG A 53 0.69 17.81 -0.58
CA ARG A 53 1.39 19.01 -1.06
C ARG A 53 2.17 18.73 -2.36
N LYS A 54 2.82 17.59 -2.47
CA LYS A 54 3.53 17.20 -3.70
C LYS A 54 2.59 17.05 -4.90
N LEU A 55 1.33 16.70 -4.65
CA LEU A 55 0.30 16.64 -5.69
C LEU A 55 -0.25 18.03 -6.06
N GLY A 56 0.25 19.10 -5.46
CA GLY A 56 -0.22 20.45 -5.71
C GLY A 56 -1.54 20.79 -5.03
N LYS A 57 -1.92 20.03 -4.02
CA LYS A 57 -3.17 20.20 -3.28
C LYS A 57 -2.90 20.71 -1.85
N ASN A 58 -3.93 21.24 -1.22
CA ASN A 58 -3.87 21.70 0.15
C ASN A 58 -5.12 21.26 0.93
N GLN A 59 -5.22 21.66 2.19
CA GLN A 59 -6.32 21.26 3.06
C GLN A 59 -7.70 21.72 2.57
N ASP A 60 -7.77 22.81 1.81
CA ASP A 60 -9.04 23.30 1.26
C ASP A 60 -9.62 22.39 0.17
N ASP A 61 -8.78 21.54 -0.44
CA ASP A 61 -9.19 20.55 -1.43
C ASP A 61 -9.80 19.28 -0.81
N LEU A 62 -9.75 19.16 0.52
CA LEU A 62 -10.20 17.95 1.22
C LEU A 62 -11.68 18.03 1.58
N THR A 63 -12.34 16.88 1.49
CA THR A 63 -13.69 16.69 2.04
C THR A 63 -13.59 16.50 3.55
N LYS A 64 -14.46 17.15 4.30
CA LYS A 64 -14.52 16.99 5.76
C LYS A 64 -14.87 15.55 6.14
N THR A 65 -14.21 15.05 7.17
CA THR A 65 -14.47 13.72 7.72
C THR A 65 -14.32 13.74 9.24
N ASP A 66 -15.03 12.87 9.92
CA ASP A 66 -14.90 12.59 11.35
C ASP A 66 -14.08 11.33 11.61
N MET A 67 -13.42 10.79 10.58
CA MET A 67 -12.59 9.60 10.70
C MET A 67 -11.46 9.81 11.70
N MET A 68 -11.37 8.89 12.66
CA MET A 68 -10.26 8.80 13.63
C MET A 68 -9.35 7.65 13.22
N LEU A 69 -8.05 7.92 13.21
CA LEU A 69 -7.03 6.94 12.83
C LEU A 69 -6.16 6.60 14.04
N LYS A 70 -5.87 5.33 14.19
CA LYS A 70 -5.04 4.82 15.27
C LYS A 70 -3.69 4.38 14.69
N ASP A 71 -2.59 4.90 15.26
CA ASP A 71 -1.25 4.50 14.87
C ASP A 71 -0.79 3.21 15.59
N PHE A 72 0.42 2.76 15.30
CA PHE A 72 1.00 1.56 15.92
C PHE A 72 1.23 1.70 17.41
N GLU A 73 1.37 2.91 17.92
CA GLU A 73 1.54 3.19 19.36
C GLU A 73 0.19 3.25 20.09
N GLY A 74 -0.91 3.12 19.35
CA GLY A 74 -2.25 3.20 19.91
C GLY A 74 -2.78 4.62 20.05
N ILE A 75 -2.07 5.61 19.55
CA ILE A 75 -2.48 7.02 19.56
C ILE A 75 -3.55 7.23 18.50
N VAL A 76 -4.70 7.74 18.91
CA VAL A 76 -5.82 8.06 18.02
C VAL A 76 -5.76 9.53 17.66
N SER A 77 -5.80 9.84 16.36
CA SER A 77 -5.79 11.20 15.85
C SER A 77 -6.85 11.39 14.78
N PRO A 78 -7.45 12.59 14.66
CA PRO A 78 -8.38 12.85 13.56
C PRO A 78 -7.63 12.96 12.23
N ALA A 79 -8.24 12.46 11.16
CA ALA A 79 -7.77 12.75 9.81
C ALA A 79 -8.00 14.23 9.49
N LEU A 80 -7.10 14.83 8.70
CA LEU A 80 -7.25 16.21 8.25
C LEU A 80 -8.41 16.38 7.26
N GLY A 81 -8.78 15.32 6.60
CA GLY A 81 -9.84 15.25 5.61
C GLY A 81 -9.68 14.03 4.73
N ALA A 82 -10.53 13.91 3.74
CA ALA A 82 -10.52 12.84 2.75
C ALA A 82 -10.35 13.40 1.34
N LEU A 83 -9.65 12.64 0.49
CA LEU A 83 -9.40 12.98 -0.90
C LEU A 83 -9.65 11.77 -1.78
N CYS A 84 -10.50 11.92 -2.79
CA CYS A 84 -10.70 10.90 -3.82
C CYS A 84 -9.88 11.27 -5.05
N VAL A 85 -9.06 10.35 -5.53
CA VAL A 85 -8.20 10.51 -6.71
C VAL A 85 -8.26 9.25 -7.57
N ASP A 86 -7.86 9.38 -8.82
CA ASP A 86 -7.68 8.24 -9.70
C ASP A 86 -6.28 7.64 -9.49
N LEU A 87 -6.24 6.45 -8.92
CA LEU A 87 -5.02 5.70 -8.68
C LEU A 87 -4.82 4.66 -9.77
N THR A 88 -3.69 4.75 -10.46
CA THR A 88 -3.29 3.79 -11.51
C THR A 88 -2.16 2.91 -10.99
N ILE A 89 -2.41 1.61 -10.92
CA ILE A 89 -1.42 0.57 -10.63
C ILE A 89 -1.39 -0.39 -11.82
N GLY A 90 -0.23 -0.56 -12.42
CA GLY A 90 -0.14 -1.30 -13.67
C GLY A 90 -0.98 -0.63 -14.76
N SER A 91 -1.82 -1.38 -15.42
CA SER A 91 -2.74 -0.87 -16.44
C SER A 91 -4.13 -0.51 -15.91
N LYS A 92 -4.35 -0.62 -14.60
CA LYS A 92 -5.67 -0.46 -13.97
C LYS A 92 -5.77 0.84 -13.19
N THR A 93 -6.82 1.60 -13.44
CA THR A 93 -7.13 2.86 -12.74
C THR A 93 -8.42 2.72 -11.97
N LEU A 94 -8.39 3.06 -10.69
CA LEU A 94 -9.55 3.06 -9.80
C LEU A 94 -9.68 4.38 -9.04
N PRO A 95 -10.91 4.90 -8.87
CA PRO A 95 -11.16 5.97 -7.91
C PRO A 95 -10.83 5.44 -6.51
N THR A 96 -9.99 6.15 -5.78
CA THR A 96 -9.48 5.70 -4.49
C THR A 96 -9.55 6.85 -3.50
N THR A 97 -10.15 6.60 -2.33
CA THR A 97 -10.26 7.58 -1.28
C THR A 97 -9.14 7.41 -0.27
N PHE A 98 -8.41 8.50 -0.03
CA PHE A 98 -7.35 8.56 0.98
C PHE A 98 -7.77 9.45 2.13
N PHE A 99 -7.45 9.03 3.35
CA PHE A 99 -7.53 9.90 4.52
C PHE A 99 -6.15 10.54 4.76
N ILE A 100 -6.16 11.85 4.91
CA ILE A 100 -4.94 12.63 5.03
C ILE A 100 -4.54 12.72 6.49
N ILE A 101 -3.28 12.37 6.78
CA ILE A 101 -2.73 12.44 8.13
C ILE A 101 -1.65 13.50 8.23
N ASN A 102 -1.57 14.13 9.41
CA ASN A 102 -0.51 15.07 9.74
C ASN A 102 0.65 14.30 10.38
N GLY A 103 1.47 13.67 9.56
CA GLY A 103 2.58 12.88 10.03
C GLY A 103 3.54 12.53 8.92
N LYS A 104 4.71 12.04 9.29
CA LYS A 104 5.71 11.52 8.38
C LYS A 104 5.67 10.00 8.44
N GLY A 105 5.53 9.37 7.29
CA GLY A 105 5.65 7.94 7.14
C GLY A 105 6.85 7.56 6.29
N SER A 106 7.26 6.31 6.38
CA SER A 106 8.27 5.74 5.48
C SER A 106 7.70 5.42 4.08
N TYR A 107 6.49 5.87 3.80
CA TYR A 107 5.77 5.64 2.55
C TYR A 107 5.18 6.95 2.02
N SER A 108 4.95 7.01 0.70
CA SER A 108 4.22 8.12 0.08
C SER A 108 2.71 7.96 0.26
N LEU A 109 2.23 6.72 0.14
CA LEU A 109 0.85 6.32 0.33
C LEU A 109 0.81 4.98 1.02
N LEU A 110 -0.28 4.74 1.77
CA LEU A 110 -0.60 3.43 2.31
C LEU A 110 -1.91 2.96 1.70
N LEU A 111 -1.87 1.78 1.07
CA LEU A 111 -3.03 1.14 0.45
C LEU A 111 -3.53 0.05 1.39
N GLY A 112 -4.64 0.29 2.04
CA GLY A 112 -5.26 -0.63 2.98
C GLY A 112 -6.28 -1.55 2.31
N ARG A 113 -7.04 -2.27 3.14
CA ARG A 113 -8.05 -3.21 2.68
C ARG A 113 -9.11 -2.57 1.79
N ASP A 114 -9.41 -1.29 1.99
CA ASP A 114 -10.38 -0.58 1.14
C ASP A 114 -9.96 -0.64 -0.34
N TRP A 115 -8.70 -0.29 -0.65
CA TRP A 115 -8.20 -0.38 -2.01
C TRP A 115 -7.98 -1.84 -2.46
N ILE A 116 -7.42 -2.68 -1.59
CA ILE A 116 -7.13 -4.09 -1.92
C ILE A 116 -8.41 -4.82 -2.34
N HIS A 117 -9.49 -4.64 -1.59
CA HIS A 117 -10.78 -5.27 -1.89
C HIS A 117 -11.45 -4.66 -3.12
N ALA A 118 -11.44 -3.33 -3.25
CA ALA A 118 -12.00 -2.65 -4.42
C ALA A 118 -11.28 -3.04 -5.71
N ASN A 119 -9.97 -3.24 -5.64
CA ASN A 119 -9.16 -3.66 -6.78
C ASN A 119 -9.28 -5.15 -7.08
N CYS A 120 -9.85 -5.95 -6.20
CA CYS A 120 -9.92 -7.40 -6.35
C CYS A 120 -8.54 -8.00 -6.63
N CYS A 121 -7.56 -7.63 -5.81
CA CYS A 121 -6.17 -8.03 -6.02
C CYS A 121 -5.63 -8.90 -4.88
N ILE A 122 -4.54 -9.58 -5.17
CA ILE A 122 -3.81 -10.42 -4.22
C ILE A 122 -2.41 -9.86 -4.07
N PRO A 123 -2.10 -9.18 -2.97
CA PRO A 123 -0.73 -8.76 -2.68
C PRO A 123 0.07 -9.93 -2.11
N SER A 124 1.32 -10.06 -2.52
CA SER A 124 2.24 -11.05 -2.00
C SER A 124 3.56 -10.41 -1.63
N THR A 125 3.82 -10.31 -0.34
CA THR A 125 5.12 -9.83 0.16
C THR A 125 6.22 -10.83 -0.13
N MET A 126 5.92 -12.12 -0.06
CA MET A 126 6.87 -13.19 -0.36
C MET A 126 7.37 -13.12 -1.80
N HIS A 127 6.45 -12.95 -2.76
CA HIS A 127 6.79 -12.90 -4.19
C HIS A 127 7.09 -11.49 -4.69
N GLN A 128 6.97 -10.49 -3.81
CA GLN A 128 7.21 -9.08 -4.13
C GLN A 128 6.45 -8.62 -5.38
N CYS A 129 5.16 -8.92 -5.40
CA CYS A 129 4.26 -8.56 -6.49
C CYS A 129 2.83 -8.41 -6.03
N LEU A 130 2.03 -7.85 -6.91
CA LEU A 130 0.58 -7.76 -6.79
C LEU A 130 -0.03 -8.48 -7.99
N ILE A 131 -1.04 -9.28 -7.75
CA ILE A 131 -1.83 -9.92 -8.82
C ILE A 131 -3.20 -9.26 -8.81
N GLN A 132 -3.57 -8.66 -9.93
CA GLN A 132 -4.85 -7.95 -10.06
C GLN A 132 -5.61 -8.37 -11.31
N TRP A 133 -6.93 -8.29 -11.23
CA TRP A 133 -7.80 -8.44 -12.38
C TRP A 133 -7.84 -7.13 -13.17
N VAL A 134 -7.65 -7.27 -14.49
CA VAL A 134 -7.87 -6.18 -15.47
C VAL A 134 -8.87 -6.72 -16.48
N ASP A 135 -10.11 -6.28 -16.37
CA ASP A 135 -11.25 -6.88 -17.09
C ASP A 135 -11.31 -8.39 -16.85
N ASP A 136 -11.17 -9.23 -17.90
CA ASP A 136 -11.19 -10.68 -17.78
C ASP A 136 -9.80 -11.32 -17.71
N THR A 137 -8.75 -10.52 -17.56
CA THR A 137 -7.35 -11.00 -17.52
C THR A 137 -6.70 -10.70 -16.19
N VAL A 138 -5.63 -11.43 -15.90
CA VAL A 138 -4.80 -11.25 -14.70
C VAL A 138 -3.51 -10.54 -15.08
N GLU A 139 -3.19 -9.49 -14.36
CA GLU A 139 -1.94 -8.73 -14.50
C GLU A 139 -1.10 -8.91 -13.25
N ILE A 140 0.19 -9.17 -13.42
CA ILE A 140 1.16 -9.21 -12.34
C ILE A 140 1.94 -7.89 -12.33
N VAL A 141 1.89 -7.18 -11.21
CA VAL A 141 2.62 -5.93 -11.00
C VAL A 141 3.77 -6.20 -10.03
N SER A 142 4.99 -6.03 -10.49
CA SER A 142 6.18 -6.23 -9.65
C SER A 142 6.36 -5.10 -8.65
N ALA A 143 6.97 -5.41 -7.50
CA ALA A 143 7.32 -4.43 -6.49
C ALA A 143 8.27 -3.37 -7.04
N ASP A 144 8.19 -2.17 -6.48
CA ASP A 144 9.14 -1.10 -6.74
C ASP A 144 10.44 -1.40 -6.00
N SER A 145 11.52 -1.66 -6.75
CA SER A 145 12.85 -1.96 -6.21
C SER A 145 13.79 -0.75 -6.20
N SER A 146 13.29 0.44 -6.53
CA SER A 146 14.11 1.63 -6.75
C SER A 146 14.64 2.28 -5.48
N PHE A 147 14.29 1.80 -4.27
CA PHE A 147 14.74 2.38 -3.01
C PHE A 147 15.04 1.31 -1.96
N SER A 148 15.87 1.68 -0.97
CA SER A 148 16.24 0.79 0.15
C SER A 148 15.15 0.83 1.22
N VAL A 149 14.78 -0.33 1.71
CA VAL A 149 13.76 -0.51 2.76
C VAL A 149 14.39 -0.95 4.09
N ALA A 150 15.64 -0.62 4.33
CA ALA A 150 16.38 -1.10 5.49
C ALA A 150 15.65 -0.84 6.84
N SER A 151 15.02 0.32 6.99
CA SER A 151 14.28 0.64 8.22
C SER A 151 13.00 -0.19 8.37
N ALA A 152 12.28 -0.42 7.28
CA ALA A 152 11.08 -1.25 7.30
C ALA A 152 11.44 -2.72 7.54
N GLU A 153 12.53 -3.20 6.96
CA GLU A 153 13.03 -4.55 7.19
C GLU A 153 13.39 -4.79 8.66
N ALA A 154 14.00 -3.81 9.32
CA ALA A 154 14.34 -3.91 10.74
C ALA A 154 13.11 -4.09 11.63
N HIS A 155 12.03 -3.36 11.36
CA HIS A 155 10.78 -3.50 12.09
C HIS A 155 10.11 -4.85 11.85
N ILE A 156 10.08 -5.32 10.62
CA ILE A 156 9.49 -6.61 10.25
C ILE A 156 10.26 -7.75 10.92
N VAL A 157 11.59 -7.70 10.93
CA VAL A 157 12.42 -8.71 11.59
C VAL A 157 12.16 -8.75 13.09
N SER A 158 12.00 -7.61 13.74
CA SER A 158 11.69 -7.54 15.17
C SER A 158 10.34 -8.18 15.49
N TYR A 159 9.34 -7.90 14.69
CA TYR A 159 8.00 -8.46 14.86
C TYR A 159 8.00 -9.99 14.68
N ASP A 160 8.67 -10.48 13.66
CA ASP A 160 8.74 -11.91 13.35
C ASP A 160 9.45 -12.68 14.47
N ARG A 161 10.52 -12.12 15.04
CA ARG A 161 11.21 -12.70 16.19
C ARG A 161 10.30 -12.79 17.41
N MET A 162 9.51 -11.78 17.66
CA MET A 162 8.55 -11.79 18.77
C MET A 162 7.49 -12.87 18.59
N ASN A 163 6.98 -13.06 17.40
CA ASN A 163 6.00 -14.10 17.09
C ASN A 163 6.61 -15.51 17.18
N CYS A 164 7.85 -15.69 16.80
CA CYS A 164 8.55 -16.96 16.94
C CYS A 164 8.84 -17.33 18.40
N LEU A 165 9.03 -16.34 19.27
CA LEU A 165 9.28 -16.55 20.71
C LEU A 165 8.01 -16.78 21.53
N SER A 166 6.85 -16.42 21.02
CA SER A 166 5.55 -16.57 21.68
C SER A 166 4.77 -17.80 21.27
N GLY A 167 5.35 -18.60 20.37
CA GLY A 167 4.76 -19.84 19.88
C GLY A 167 5.12 -21.07 20.70
#